data_c048e36a8fc2c47232bccc4f38c8922d
#
_entry.id   c048e36a8fc2c47232bccc4f38c8922d
#
_cell.length_a   1.000
_cell.length_b   1.000
_cell.length_c   1.000
_cell.angle_alpha   90.00
_cell.angle_beta   90.00
_cell.angle_gamma   90.00
#
_symmetry.space_group_name_H-M   'P 1'
#
loop_
_entity.id
_entity.type
_entity.pdbx_description
1 polymer ?
#
loop_
_entity_poly.entity_id
_entity_poly.type
_entity_poly.pdbx_seq_one_letter_code
_entity_poly.pdbx_strand_id
1 'polypeptide(L)'
;LYPTVDTLTAEGYARQIGILRAKYQIDQMELANKEEHSKLITGILTGSILLLLMFIVITIVLRRQRQKITLSTQRLERLRTDAENATSAKSIFLSNMSHEIRTPLNALSGFSSLLTEEGLDDDTRRQCNEVILQNSELLLKLINDVIDLSSLEFGKIQFSIGRYDVVSICRNVADTVSKIKQTQAEICFTTELESMEIETDDSRLQQVLINLLINATKFTPQGSITLELKKQSEQELLFSVTDTGCGIPKDKQAAIFQRFEKLNENAQGSGLGLSICQLIIEHIGGRIWIDPDYTGGSRFFFTHPLQQPQPAKGRKESEV
;
A
#
# COMPACT_ATOMS: atom_id res chain seq x y z
N LEU A 1 -13.49 119.87 -42.41
CA LEU A 1 -12.27 119.09 -42.48
C LEU A 1 -12.69 117.64 -42.72
N TYR A 2 -12.49 117.18 -43.99
CA TYR A 2 -12.69 115.76 -44.33
C TYR A 2 -11.48 114.96 -43.93
N PRO A 3 -11.67 113.84 -43.25
CA PRO A 3 -10.54 112.94 -42.98
C PRO A 3 -9.98 112.46 -44.31
N THR A 4 -8.66 112.54 -44.46
CA THR A 4 -7.98 112.10 -45.65
C THR A 4 -8.14 110.60 -45.82
N VAL A 5 -8.24 110.11 -47.09
CA VAL A 5 -8.45 108.70 -47.41
C VAL A 5 -7.38 107.80 -46.74
N ASP A 6 -6.17 108.31 -46.47
CA ASP A 6 -5.09 107.64 -45.81
C ASP A 6 -5.33 107.31 -44.31
N THR A 7 -6.06 108.21 -43.57
CA THR A 7 -6.39 107.96 -42.14
C THR A 7 -7.49 106.95 -41.99
N LEU A 8 -8.49 106.93 -42.89
CA LEU A 8 -9.52 105.86 -42.89
C LEU A 8 -8.98 104.50 -43.26
N THR A 9 -8.00 104.40 -44.15
CA THR A 9 -7.31 103.16 -44.47
C THR A 9 -6.39 102.66 -43.34
N ALA A 10 -5.67 103.59 -42.64
CA ALA A 10 -4.81 103.23 -41.49
C ALA A 10 -5.63 102.69 -40.30
N GLU A 11 -6.81 103.28 -39.96
CA GLU A 11 -7.69 102.73 -38.93
C GLU A 11 -8.29 101.37 -39.28
N GLY A 12 -8.62 101.18 -40.59
CA GLY A 12 -9.05 99.88 -41.10
C GLY A 12 -8.01 98.75 -40.93
N TYR A 13 -6.77 99.03 -41.28
CA TYR A 13 -5.64 98.11 -41.07
C TYR A 13 -5.38 97.86 -39.59
N ALA A 14 -5.39 98.84 -38.73
CA ALA A 14 -5.22 98.68 -37.28
C ALA A 14 -6.32 97.79 -36.69
N ARG A 15 -7.59 97.95 -37.15
CA ARG A 15 -8.67 97.12 -36.72
C ARG A 15 -8.54 95.64 -37.18
N GLN A 16 -8.10 95.42 -38.42
CA GLN A 16 -7.81 94.02 -38.94
C GLN A 16 -6.65 93.36 -38.16
N ILE A 17 -5.56 94.10 -37.86
CA ILE A 17 -4.44 93.58 -37.06
C ILE A 17 -4.92 93.23 -35.65
N GLY A 18 -5.80 94.07 -35.04
CA GLY A 18 -6.40 93.76 -33.73
C GLY A 18 -7.25 92.50 -33.74
N ILE A 19 -8.08 92.31 -34.77
CA ILE A 19 -8.86 91.06 -34.92
C ILE A 19 -7.94 89.83 -35.13
N LEU A 20 -6.90 89.99 -35.95
CA LEU A 20 -5.95 88.86 -36.20
C LEU A 20 -5.18 88.47 -34.94
N ARG A 21 -4.75 89.47 -34.14
CA ARG A 21 -4.10 89.25 -32.84
C ARG A 21 -5.05 88.57 -31.86
N ALA A 22 -6.27 88.98 -31.74
CA ALA A 22 -7.27 88.34 -30.87
C ALA A 22 -7.57 86.91 -31.30
N LYS A 23 -7.69 86.68 -32.63
CA LYS A 23 -7.85 85.33 -33.14
C LYS A 23 -6.65 84.41 -32.83
N TYR A 24 -5.42 84.94 -33.04
CA TYR A 24 -4.19 84.20 -32.70
C TYR A 24 -4.11 83.84 -31.20
N GLN A 25 -4.48 84.77 -30.31
CA GLN A 25 -4.53 84.54 -28.87
C GLN A 25 -5.56 83.49 -28.51
N ILE A 26 -6.78 83.48 -29.14
CA ILE A 26 -7.79 82.47 -28.94
C ILE A 26 -7.27 81.08 -29.40
N ASP A 27 -6.69 81.03 -30.60
CA ASP A 27 -6.12 79.79 -31.14
C ASP A 27 -5.00 79.22 -30.24
N GLN A 28 -4.12 80.05 -29.66
CA GLN A 28 -3.10 79.66 -28.70
C GLN A 28 -3.70 79.14 -27.38
N MET A 29 -4.76 79.77 -26.87
CA MET A 29 -5.47 79.30 -25.68
C MET A 29 -6.19 77.97 -25.93
N GLU A 30 -6.81 77.80 -27.10
CA GLU A 30 -7.42 76.50 -27.46
C GLU A 30 -6.38 75.37 -27.59
N LEU A 31 -5.22 75.68 -28.19
CA LEU A 31 -4.11 74.67 -28.26
C LEU A 31 -3.61 74.32 -26.87
N ALA A 32 -3.37 75.30 -25.99
CA ALA A 32 -2.93 75.04 -24.64
C ALA A 32 -3.93 74.20 -23.85
N ASN A 33 -5.24 74.51 -23.98
CA ASN A 33 -6.31 73.74 -23.33
C ASN A 33 -6.41 72.33 -23.87
N LYS A 34 -6.22 72.08 -25.18
CA LYS A 34 -6.17 70.74 -25.79
C LYS A 34 -4.98 69.94 -25.29
N GLU A 35 -3.80 70.56 -25.11
CA GLU A 35 -2.65 69.91 -24.54
C GLU A 35 -2.85 69.52 -23.08
N GLU A 36 -3.45 70.36 -22.25
CA GLU A 36 -3.78 70.02 -20.86
C GLU A 36 -4.78 68.84 -20.76
N HIS A 37 -5.87 68.94 -21.58
CA HIS A 37 -6.83 67.82 -21.63
C HIS A 37 -6.22 66.55 -22.13
N SER A 38 -5.32 66.60 -23.10
CA SER A 38 -4.58 65.40 -23.59
C SER A 38 -3.71 64.81 -22.50
N LYS A 39 -2.98 65.62 -21.73
CA LYS A 39 -2.15 65.15 -20.59
C LYS A 39 -2.98 64.51 -19.48
N LEU A 40 -4.14 65.13 -19.17
CA LEU A 40 -5.10 64.56 -18.18
C LEU A 40 -5.65 63.21 -18.62
N ILE A 41 -6.10 63.09 -19.86
CA ILE A 41 -6.62 61.82 -20.42
C ILE A 41 -5.52 60.72 -20.42
N THR A 42 -4.32 61.11 -20.85
CA THR A 42 -3.19 60.17 -20.86
C THR A 42 -2.82 59.71 -19.44
N GLY A 43 -2.85 60.64 -18.44
CA GLY A 43 -2.62 60.30 -17.04
C GLY A 43 -3.69 59.36 -16.45
N ILE A 44 -4.96 59.57 -16.76
CA ILE A 44 -6.06 58.68 -16.35
C ILE A 44 -5.94 57.30 -17.01
N LEU A 45 -5.61 57.25 -18.29
CA LEU A 45 -5.42 56.00 -19.02
C LEU A 45 -4.26 55.20 -18.48
N THR A 46 -3.11 55.84 -18.26
CA THR A 46 -1.93 55.14 -17.68
C THR A 46 -2.19 54.67 -16.25
N GLY A 47 -2.84 55.48 -15.42
CA GLY A 47 -3.26 55.11 -14.07
C GLY A 47 -4.22 53.89 -14.06
N SER A 48 -5.22 53.87 -14.94
CA SER A 48 -6.18 52.77 -15.05
C SER A 48 -5.51 51.47 -15.54
N ILE A 49 -4.55 51.56 -16.47
CA ILE A 49 -3.77 50.40 -16.94
C ILE A 49 -2.92 49.81 -15.78
N LEU A 50 -2.25 50.65 -15.00
CA LEU A 50 -1.47 50.21 -13.85
C LEU A 50 -2.33 49.54 -12.79
N LEU A 51 -3.51 50.08 -12.48
CA LEU A 51 -4.46 49.45 -11.56
C LEU A 51 -4.95 48.08 -12.06
N LEU A 52 -5.23 47.97 -13.37
CA LEU A 52 -5.64 46.72 -13.99
C LEU A 52 -4.52 45.65 -13.90
N LEU A 53 -3.27 46.06 -14.19
CA LEU A 53 -2.12 45.18 -14.07
C LEU A 53 -1.91 44.69 -12.62
N MET A 54 -2.02 45.61 -11.65
CA MET A 54 -1.94 45.29 -10.23
C MET A 54 -3.05 44.29 -9.83
N PHE A 55 -4.28 44.47 -10.27
CA PHE A 55 -5.38 43.58 -10.03
C PHE A 55 -5.14 42.18 -10.61
N ILE A 56 -4.61 42.12 -11.84
CA ILE A 56 -4.23 40.85 -12.48
C ILE A 56 -3.17 40.12 -11.65
N VAL A 57 -2.11 40.80 -11.22
CA VAL A 57 -1.03 40.22 -10.41
C VAL A 57 -1.57 39.69 -9.08
N ILE A 58 -2.40 40.48 -8.38
CA ILE A 58 -3.02 40.03 -7.12
C ILE A 58 -3.88 38.77 -7.36
N THR A 59 -4.68 38.77 -8.43
CA THR A 59 -5.53 37.62 -8.76
C THR A 59 -4.70 36.35 -9.03
N ILE A 60 -3.59 36.48 -9.75
CA ILE A 60 -2.66 35.35 -10.02
C ILE A 60 -2.03 34.86 -8.71
N VAL A 61 -1.56 35.76 -7.86
CA VAL A 61 -0.95 35.39 -6.56
C VAL A 61 -1.98 34.68 -5.68
N LEU A 62 -3.19 35.18 -5.56
CA LEU A 62 -4.25 34.57 -4.77
C LEU A 62 -4.67 33.20 -5.32
N ARG A 63 -4.75 33.04 -6.64
CA ARG A 63 -5.02 31.74 -7.26
C ARG A 63 -3.91 30.73 -6.96
N ARG A 64 -2.64 31.13 -7.08
CA ARG A 64 -1.50 30.27 -6.74
C ARG A 64 -1.47 29.87 -5.26
N GLN A 65 -1.79 30.79 -4.36
CA GLN A 65 -1.88 30.47 -2.92
C GLN A 65 -3.04 29.52 -2.64
N ARG A 66 -4.21 29.74 -3.21
CA ARG A 66 -5.36 28.81 -3.07
C ARG A 66 -5.01 27.41 -3.57
N GLN A 67 -4.37 27.27 -4.72
CA GLN A 67 -3.94 25.96 -5.24
C GLN A 67 -2.96 25.24 -4.30
N LYS A 68 -1.99 25.97 -3.74
CA LYS A 68 -1.05 25.39 -2.75
C LYS A 68 -1.78 24.92 -1.49
N ILE A 69 -2.71 25.70 -0.97
CA ILE A 69 -3.49 25.33 0.21
C ILE A 69 -4.35 24.10 -0.08
N THR A 70 -5.05 24.07 -1.21
CA THR A 70 -5.89 22.91 -1.59
C THR A 70 -5.08 21.63 -1.75
N LEU A 71 -3.91 21.69 -2.38
CA LEU A 71 -3.00 20.54 -2.51
C LEU A 71 -2.47 20.07 -1.14
N SER A 72 -2.14 21.01 -0.26
CA SER A 72 -1.65 20.72 1.10
C SER A 72 -2.74 20.10 1.97
N THR A 73 -3.97 20.61 1.91
CA THR A 73 -5.11 20.03 2.64
C THR A 73 -5.47 18.63 2.13
N GLN A 74 -5.49 18.42 0.82
CA GLN A 74 -5.71 17.07 0.25
C GLN A 74 -4.63 16.06 0.67
N ARG A 75 -3.38 16.50 0.73
CA ARG A 75 -2.28 15.65 1.20
C ARG A 75 -2.41 15.31 2.68
N LEU A 76 -2.77 16.28 3.51
CA LEU A 76 -3.03 16.08 4.94
C LEU A 76 -4.21 15.14 5.19
N GLU A 77 -5.29 15.30 4.43
CA GLU A 77 -6.45 14.41 4.53
C GLU A 77 -6.11 12.97 4.17
N ARG A 78 -5.33 12.75 3.10
CA ARG A 78 -4.85 11.40 2.74
C ARG A 78 -3.98 10.81 3.85
N LEU A 79 -3.00 11.55 4.34
CA LEU A 79 -2.14 11.08 5.43
C LEU A 79 -2.92 10.80 6.71
N ARG A 80 -3.96 11.58 6.98
CA ARG A 80 -4.85 11.36 8.13
C ARG A 80 -5.68 10.09 7.96
N THR A 81 -6.32 9.90 6.80
CA THR A 81 -7.07 8.67 6.50
C THR A 81 -6.19 7.43 6.54
N ASP A 82 -4.97 7.51 6.00
CA ASP A 82 -4.01 6.40 6.06
C ASP A 82 -3.61 6.08 7.51
N ALA A 83 -3.37 7.10 8.34
CA ALA A 83 -3.06 6.92 9.76
C ALA A 83 -4.25 6.39 10.58
N GLU A 84 -5.47 6.86 10.32
CA GLU A 84 -6.70 6.35 10.94
C GLU A 84 -6.95 4.88 10.56
N ASN A 85 -6.78 4.53 9.29
CA ASN A 85 -6.89 3.15 8.79
C ASN A 85 -5.83 2.24 9.42
N ALA A 86 -4.57 2.69 9.51
CA ALA A 86 -3.51 1.93 10.17
C ALA A 86 -3.80 1.71 11.67
N THR A 87 -4.33 2.73 12.36
CA THR A 87 -4.69 2.62 13.79
C THR A 87 -5.87 1.67 13.99
N SER A 88 -6.88 1.73 13.13
CA SER A 88 -8.03 0.83 13.14
C SER A 88 -7.61 -0.61 12.88
N ALA A 89 -6.79 -0.84 11.86
CA ALA A 89 -6.23 -2.16 11.53
C ALA A 89 -5.43 -2.74 12.72
N LYS A 90 -4.63 -1.91 13.40
CA LYS A 90 -3.89 -2.32 14.61
C LYS A 90 -4.82 -2.70 15.75
N SER A 91 -5.91 -1.95 15.96
CA SER A 91 -6.88 -2.24 17.00
C SER A 91 -7.63 -3.55 16.74
N ILE A 92 -8.05 -3.78 15.50
CA ILE A 92 -8.69 -5.04 15.07
C ILE A 92 -7.71 -6.21 15.24
N PHE A 93 -6.44 -6.03 14.85
CA PHE A 93 -5.39 -7.03 15.04
C PHE A 93 -5.24 -7.43 16.51
N LEU A 94 -5.11 -6.46 17.44
CA LEU A 94 -4.98 -6.73 18.87
C LEU A 94 -6.23 -7.38 19.46
N SER A 95 -7.41 -6.99 19.00
CA SER A 95 -8.68 -7.60 19.42
C SER A 95 -8.75 -9.07 19.00
N ASN A 96 -8.45 -9.37 17.75
CA ASN A 96 -8.44 -10.73 17.20
C ASN A 96 -7.38 -11.60 17.90
N MET A 97 -6.18 -11.07 18.11
CA MET A 97 -5.15 -11.75 18.91
C MET A 97 -5.62 -12.11 20.29
N SER A 98 -6.23 -11.15 20.99
CA SER A 98 -6.72 -11.38 22.36
C SER A 98 -7.77 -12.50 22.39
N HIS A 99 -8.62 -12.57 21.38
CA HIS A 99 -9.61 -13.61 21.24
C HIS A 99 -8.97 -14.98 20.97
N GLU A 100 -8.04 -15.05 19.99
CA GLU A 100 -7.35 -16.29 19.59
C GLU A 100 -6.44 -16.85 20.72
N ILE A 101 -5.89 -15.98 21.58
CA ILE A 101 -5.12 -16.38 22.78
C ILE A 101 -6.04 -16.85 23.90
N ARG A 102 -7.18 -16.19 24.10
CA ARG A 102 -8.09 -16.50 25.21
C ARG A 102 -8.67 -17.90 25.12
N THR A 103 -9.02 -18.34 23.91
CA THR A 103 -9.66 -19.65 23.69
C THR A 103 -8.79 -20.82 24.16
N PRO A 104 -7.54 -21.02 23.70
CA PRO A 104 -6.68 -22.09 24.19
C PRO A 104 -6.31 -21.90 25.67
N LEU A 105 -6.13 -20.65 26.13
CA LEU A 105 -5.83 -20.39 27.53
C LEU A 105 -6.96 -20.82 28.49
N ASN A 106 -8.21 -20.56 28.11
CA ASN A 106 -9.37 -21.03 28.87
C ASN A 106 -9.47 -22.56 28.88
N ALA A 107 -9.19 -23.21 27.74
CA ALA A 107 -9.14 -24.67 27.68
C ALA A 107 -8.04 -25.24 28.61
N LEU A 108 -6.82 -24.66 28.55
CA LEU A 108 -5.73 -25.03 29.44
C LEU A 108 -6.14 -24.91 30.91
N SER A 109 -6.70 -23.77 31.30
CA SER A 109 -7.15 -23.51 32.68
C SER A 109 -8.25 -24.49 33.11
N GLY A 110 -9.27 -24.70 32.26
CA GLY A 110 -10.39 -25.59 32.57
C GLY A 110 -9.99 -27.04 32.74
N PHE A 111 -9.23 -27.61 31.77
CA PHE A 111 -8.79 -28.99 31.85
C PHE A 111 -7.72 -29.21 32.92
N SER A 112 -6.87 -28.21 33.19
CA SER A 112 -5.94 -28.27 34.32
C SER A 112 -6.67 -28.32 35.67
N SER A 113 -7.78 -27.56 35.83
CA SER A 113 -8.60 -27.59 37.03
C SER A 113 -9.29 -28.96 37.19
N LEU A 114 -9.80 -29.54 36.09
CA LEU A 114 -10.38 -30.88 36.09
C LEU A 114 -9.38 -31.94 36.59
N LEU A 115 -8.12 -31.86 36.20
CA LEU A 115 -7.08 -32.80 36.65
C LEU A 115 -6.81 -32.79 38.15
N THR A 116 -7.25 -31.74 38.86
CA THR A 116 -7.11 -31.63 40.34
C THR A 116 -8.27 -32.25 41.09
N GLU A 117 -9.34 -32.67 40.40
CA GLU A 117 -10.47 -33.34 41.03
C GLU A 117 -10.13 -34.78 41.47
N GLU A 118 -10.60 -35.16 42.69
CA GLU A 118 -10.43 -36.52 43.21
C GLU A 118 -11.40 -37.46 42.52
N GLY A 119 -10.93 -38.67 42.13
CA GLY A 119 -11.76 -39.74 41.57
C GLY A 119 -11.84 -39.77 40.05
N LEU A 120 -11.04 -38.96 39.31
CA LEU A 120 -10.92 -39.09 37.88
C LEU A 120 -10.37 -40.45 37.45
N ASP A 121 -11.02 -41.07 36.49
CA ASP A 121 -10.49 -42.28 35.86
C ASP A 121 -9.25 -42.01 34.96
N ASP A 122 -8.50 -43.01 34.69
CA ASP A 122 -7.23 -42.88 33.94
C ASP A 122 -7.47 -42.44 32.48
N ASP A 123 -8.61 -42.77 31.86
CA ASP A 123 -8.95 -42.38 30.51
C ASP A 123 -9.31 -40.90 30.41
N THR A 124 -10.13 -40.42 31.34
CA THR A 124 -10.44 -38.98 31.43
C THR A 124 -9.18 -38.17 31.74
N ARG A 125 -8.32 -38.64 32.63
CA ARG A 125 -7.02 -38.00 32.91
C ARG A 125 -6.14 -37.89 31.68
N ARG A 126 -6.08 -38.97 30.88
CA ARG A 126 -5.33 -38.98 29.62
C ARG A 126 -5.90 -37.99 28.61
N GLN A 127 -7.22 -37.97 28.42
CA GLN A 127 -7.89 -37.01 27.54
C GLN A 127 -7.65 -35.57 27.95
N CYS A 128 -7.73 -35.25 29.25
CA CYS A 128 -7.42 -33.90 29.74
C CYS A 128 -5.97 -33.51 29.43
N ASN A 129 -5.00 -34.40 29.63
CA ASN A 129 -3.60 -34.16 29.29
C ASN A 129 -3.39 -33.93 27.78
N GLU A 130 -4.07 -34.69 26.91
CA GLU A 130 -4.00 -34.51 25.45
C GLU A 130 -4.54 -33.14 25.06
N VAL A 131 -5.68 -32.71 25.61
CA VAL A 131 -6.25 -31.38 25.34
C VAL A 131 -5.33 -30.25 25.81
N ILE A 132 -4.69 -30.43 27.00
CA ILE A 132 -3.73 -29.45 27.53
C ILE A 132 -2.51 -29.36 26.60
N LEU A 133 -1.94 -30.47 26.16
CA LEU A 133 -0.80 -30.47 25.25
C LEU A 133 -1.14 -29.79 23.90
N GLN A 134 -2.27 -30.17 23.29
CA GLN A 134 -2.72 -29.60 22.02
C GLN A 134 -2.93 -28.07 22.09
N ASN A 135 -3.56 -27.59 23.19
CA ASN A 135 -3.77 -26.15 23.38
C ASN A 135 -2.48 -25.41 23.71
N SER A 136 -1.52 -26.04 24.40
CA SER A 136 -0.19 -25.47 24.64
C SER A 136 0.59 -25.30 23.33
N GLU A 137 0.61 -26.31 22.47
CA GLU A 137 1.23 -26.24 21.16
C GLU A 137 0.58 -25.18 20.27
N LEU A 138 -0.77 -25.10 20.26
CA LEU A 138 -1.50 -24.07 19.54
C LEU A 138 -1.13 -22.67 20.01
N LEU A 139 -1.02 -22.45 21.32
CA LEU A 139 -0.66 -21.17 21.91
C LEU A 139 0.76 -20.76 21.55
N LEU A 140 1.72 -21.70 21.64
CA LEU A 140 3.12 -21.47 21.24
C LEU A 140 3.22 -21.10 19.75
N LYS A 141 2.50 -21.83 18.89
CA LYS A 141 2.45 -21.52 17.46
C LYS A 141 1.89 -20.10 17.23
N LEU A 142 0.81 -19.73 17.91
CA LEU A 142 0.18 -18.43 17.78
C LEU A 142 1.12 -17.29 18.20
N ILE A 143 1.86 -17.46 19.30
CA ILE A 143 2.86 -16.49 19.75
C ILE A 143 3.97 -16.35 18.73
N ASN A 144 4.50 -17.45 18.20
CA ASN A 144 5.53 -17.42 17.17
C ASN A 144 5.05 -16.77 15.87
N ASP A 145 3.82 -17.09 15.41
CA ASP A 145 3.20 -16.47 14.24
C ASP A 145 3.11 -14.95 14.39
N VAL A 146 2.78 -14.47 15.60
CA VAL A 146 2.68 -13.03 15.89
C VAL A 146 4.05 -12.36 15.93
N ILE A 147 5.05 -13.00 16.53
CA ILE A 147 6.43 -12.48 16.55
C ILE A 147 6.98 -12.41 15.12
N ASP A 148 6.78 -13.47 14.32
CA ASP A 148 7.19 -13.51 12.93
C ASP A 148 6.50 -12.42 12.10
N LEU A 149 5.17 -12.29 12.22
CA LEU A 149 4.41 -11.26 11.52
C LEU A 149 4.91 -9.86 11.87
N SER A 150 5.05 -9.56 13.17
CA SER A 150 5.56 -8.28 13.64
C SER A 150 6.96 -7.98 13.11
N SER A 151 7.84 -8.97 13.17
CA SER A 151 9.23 -8.82 12.76
C SER A 151 9.38 -8.66 11.24
N LEU A 152 8.56 -9.35 10.44
CA LEU A 152 8.49 -9.21 8.98
C LEU A 152 7.98 -7.82 8.57
N GLU A 153 6.91 -7.33 9.20
CA GLU A 153 6.33 -6.02 8.90
C GLU A 153 7.25 -4.84 9.17
N PHE A 154 7.98 -4.91 10.28
CA PHE A 154 8.91 -3.85 10.64
C PHE A 154 10.28 -4.00 9.98
N GLY A 155 10.46 -4.97 9.07
CA GLY A 155 11.73 -5.22 8.39
C GLY A 155 12.86 -5.59 9.36
N LYS A 156 12.52 -6.13 10.54
CA LYS A 156 13.50 -6.50 11.59
C LYS A 156 14.02 -7.93 11.43
N ILE A 157 13.39 -8.75 10.59
CA ILE A 157 13.88 -10.08 10.29
C ILE A 157 15.09 -9.97 9.38
N GLN A 158 16.20 -10.55 9.81
CA GLN A 158 17.36 -10.80 8.96
C GLN A 158 17.17 -12.17 8.33
N PHE A 159 17.03 -12.21 7.01
CA PHE A 159 17.02 -13.46 6.26
C PHE A 159 18.43 -14.01 6.18
N SER A 160 18.61 -15.29 6.54
CA SER A 160 19.87 -16.00 6.42
C SER A 160 19.99 -16.63 5.04
N ILE A 161 20.36 -15.82 4.05
CA ILE A 161 20.44 -16.29 2.67
C ILE A 161 21.68 -17.19 2.48
N GLY A 162 21.44 -18.40 2.00
CA GLY A 162 22.45 -19.38 1.62
C GLY A 162 22.10 -20.05 0.29
N ARG A 163 22.99 -20.92 -0.19
CA ARG A 163 22.73 -21.76 -1.36
C ARG A 163 22.23 -23.11 -0.92
N TYR A 164 21.06 -23.52 -1.39
CA TYR A 164 20.42 -24.76 -1.01
C TYR A 164 19.81 -25.46 -2.21
N ASP A 165 19.83 -26.79 -2.22
CA ASP A 165 19.09 -27.58 -3.20
C ASP A 165 17.61 -27.61 -2.86
N VAL A 166 16.82 -26.86 -3.62
CA VAL A 166 15.40 -26.72 -3.40
C VAL A 166 14.60 -28.00 -3.61
N VAL A 167 15.09 -28.93 -4.44
CA VAL A 167 14.46 -30.24 -4.66
C VAL A 167 14.52 -31.06 -3.37
N SER A 168 15.68 -31.04 -2.71
CA SER A 168 15.86 -31.69 -1.41
C SER A 168 15.01 -31.07 -0.31
N ILE A 169 14.89 -29.73 -0.27
CA ILE A 169 14.00 -29.04 0.67
C ILE A 169 12.55 -29.51 0.48
N CYS A 170 12.03 -29.47 -0.74
CA CYS A 170 10.64 -29.87 -1.04
C CYS A 170 10.37 -31.33 -0.65
N ARG A 171 11.30 -32.23 -0.97
CA ARG A 171 11.19 -33.66 -0.62
C ARG A 171 11.15 -33.86 0.89
N ASN A 172 12.09 -33.29 1.62
CA ASN A 172 12.16 -33.36 3.06
C ASN A 172 10.91 -32.84 3.76
N VAL A 173 10.37 -31.71 3.27
CA VAL A 173 9.15 -31.12 3.81
C VAL A 173 7.94 -32.00 3.53
N ALA A 174 7.77 -32.49 2.29
CA ALA A 174 6.69 -33.40 1.93
C ALA A 174 6.71 -34.69 2.79
N ASP A 175 7.90 -35.29 2.96
CA ASP A 175 8.10 -36.48 3.79
C ASP A 175 7.79 -36.22 5.27
N THR A 176 8.20 -35.04 5.77
CA THR A 176 7.93 -34.64 7.17
C THR A 176 6.43 -34.46 7.40
N VAL A 177 5.75 -33.72 6.54
CA VAL A 177 4.30 -33.50 6.68
C VAL A 177 3.53 -34.82 6.49
N SER A 178 3.98 -35.69 5.61
CA SER A 178 3.38 -37.04 5.42
C SER A 178 3.39 -37.89 6.68
N LYS A 179 4.44 -37.77 7.52
CA LYS A 179 4.60 -38.53 8.78
C LYS A 179 3.71 -38.00 9.91
N ILE A 180 3.49 -36.66 9.95
CA ILE A 180 2.77 -36.00 11.06
C ILE A 180 1.31 -35.69 10.74
N LYS A 181 0.87 -35.89 9.49
CA LYS A 181 -0.51 -35.62 9.08
C LYS A 181 -1.51 -36.53 9.82
N GLN A 182 -2.68 -35.95 10.13
CA GLN A 182 -3.81 -36.65 10.74
C GLN A 182 -4.91 -36.99 9.71
N THR A 183 -4.62 -36.84 8.42
CA THR A 183 -5.56 -37.11 7.32
C THR A 183 -5.18 -38.41 6.58
N GLN A 184 -6.17 -39.01 5.91
CA GLN A 184 -5.96 -40.15 5.00
C GLN A 184 -5.50 -39.71 3.59
N ALA A 185 -5.48 -38.41 3.29
CA ALA A 185 -5.02 -37.92 2.00
C ALA A 185 -3.55 -38.27 1.76
N GLU A 186 -3.20 -38.70 0.55
CA GLU A 186 -1.84 -39.01 0.14
C GLU A 186 -1.08 -37.72 -0.18
N ILE A 187 0.17 -37.59 0.29
CA ILE A 187 1.02 -36.44 0.00
C ILE A 187 2.10 -36.88 -0.99
N CYS A 188 2.16 -36.23 -2.14
CA CYS A 188 3.12 -36.49 -3.21
C CYS A 188 3.95 -35.25 -3.51
N PHE A 189 5.26 -35.45 -3.76
CA PHE A 189 6.12 -34.41 -4.34
C PHE A 189 6.48 -34.79 -5.78
N THR A 190 6.30 -33.85 -6.70
CA THR A 190 6.56 -34.03 -8.13
C THR A 190 7.43 -32.92 -8.68
N THR A 191 8.42 -33.28 -9.47
CA THR A 191 9.28 -32.33 -10.18
C THR A 191 10.00 -33.04 -11.33
N GLU A 192 10.34 -32.29 -12.39
CA GLU A 192 11.21 -32.76 -13.48
C GLU A 192 12.70 -32.48 -13.20
N LEU A 193 13.00 -31.78 -12.11
CA LEU A 193 14.36 -31.39 -11.74
C LEU A 193 15.00 -32.46 -10.86
N GLU A 194 16.22 -32.92 -11.20
CA GLU A 194 17.00 -33.82 -10.36
C GLU A 194 17.55 -33.11 -9.12
N SER A 195 18.07 -31.88 -9.31
CA SER A 195 18.60 -30.98 -8.30
C SER A 195 18.55 -29.54 -8.82
N MET A 196 18.36 -28.55 -7.95
CA MET A 196 18.37 -27.14 -8.31
C MET A 196 18.84 -26.30 -7.12
N GLU A 197 20.02 -25.68 -7.25
CA GLU A 197 20.52 -24.75 -6.25
C GLU A 197 19.90 -23.37 -6.43
N ILE A 198 19.42 -22.79 -5.33
CA ILE A 198 18.87 -21.43 -5.26
C ILE A 198 19.47 -20.65 -4.08
N GLU A 199 19.48 -19.34 -4.18
CA GLU A 199 19.81 -18.46 -3.06
C GLU A 199 18.54 -18.15 -2.28
N THR A 200 18.41 -18.71 -1.07
CA THR A 200 17.22 -18.57 -0.22
C THR A 200 17.57 -18.65 1.26
N ASP A 201 16.62 -18.30 2.10
CA ASP A 201 16.60 -18.71 3.50
C ASP A 201 15.84 -20.04 3.61
N ASP A 202 16.59 -21.12 3.87
CA ASP A 202 16.06 -22.47 3.97
C ASP A 202 14.92 -22.58 4.98
N SER A 203 15.10 -22.02 6.17
CA SER A 203 14.10 -22.09 7.23
C SER A 203 12.79 -21.39 6.87
N ARG A 204 12.86 -20.23 6.20
CA ARG A 204 11.70 -19.48 5.76
C ARG A 204 10.98 -20.14 4.58
N LEU A 205 11.74 -20.69 3.63
CA LEU A 205 11.14 -21.45 2.54
C LEU A 205 10.43 -22.72 3.07
N GLN A 206 11.06 -23.46 3.99
CA GLN A 206 10.42 -24.59 4.66
C GLN A 206 9.15 -24.16 5.40
N GLN A 207 9.16 -23.02 6.11
CA GLN A 207 8.00 -22.48 6.82
C GLN A 207 6.81 -22.24 5.86
N VAL A 208 7.05 -21.68 4.68
CA VAL A 208 6.01 -21.46 3.65
C VAL A 208 5.46 -22.80 3.18
N LEU A 209 6.31 -23.75 2.80
CA LEU A 209 5.90 -25.07 2.31
C LEU A 209 5.12 -25.85 3.37
N ILE A 210 5.60 -25.88 4.61
CA ILE A 210 4.90 -26.53 5.73
C ILE A 210 3.52 -25.89 5.97
N ASN A 211 3.43 -24.57 5.99
CA ASN A 211 2.15 -23.88 6.20
C ASN A 211 1.13 -24.23 5.10
N LEU A 212 1.55 -24.24 3.83
CA LEU A 212 0.67 -24.59 2.71
C LEU A 212 0.25 -26.06 2.76
N LEU A 213 1.19 -26.99 3.02
CA LEU A 213 0.88 -28.42 3.11
C LEU A 213 0.01 -28.74 4.32
N ILE A 214 0.27 -28.16 5.49
CA ILE A 214 -0.59 -28.35 6.69
C ILE A 214 -1.98 -27.80 6.44
N ASN A 215 -2.12 -26.67 5.76
CA ASN A 215 -3.44 -26.17 5.37
C ASN A 215 -4.14 -27.18 4.41
N ALA A 216 -3.44 -27.70 3.43
CA ALA A 216 -3.99 -28.72 2.53
C ALA A 216 -4.45 -29.97 3.32
N THR A 217 -3.67 -30.47 4.30
CA THR A 217 -4.08 -31.63 5.11
C THR A 217 -5.34 -31.39 5.95
N LYS A 218 -5.53 -30.18 6.46
CA LYS A 218 -6.73 -29.83 7.25
C LYS A 218 -8.01 -29.87 6.44
N PHE A 219 -7.95 -29.48 5.18
CA PHE A 219 -9.12 -29.35 4.31
C PHE A 219 -9.31 -30.50 3.34
N THR A 220 -8.43 -31.52 3.41
CA THR A 220 -8.48 -32.74 2.59
C THR A 220 -8.49 -33.97 3.48
N PRO A 221 -9.66 -34.40 3.99
CA PRO A 221 -9.78 -35.61 4.84
C PRO A 221 -9.36 -36.89 4.11
N GLN A 222 -9.65 -36.99 2.81
CA GLN A 222 -9.31 -38.09 1.91
C GLN A 222 -8.99 -37.53 0.52
N GLY A 223 -8.18 -38.24 -0.25
CA GLY A 223 -7.76 -37.83 -1.59
C GLY A 223 -6.27 -37.62 -1.70
N SER A 224 -5.83 -36.59 -2.40
CA SER A 224 -4.42 -36.31 -2.64
C SER A 224 -4.04 -34.86 -2.44
N ILE A 225 -2.79 -34.64 -2.01
CA ILE A 225 -2.13 -33.35 -1.87
C ILE A 225 -0.83 -33.45 -2.64
N THR A 226 -0.65 -32.60 -3.63
CA THR A 226 0.54 -32.59 -4.49
C THR A 226 1.32 -31.31 -4.31
N LEU A 227 2.58 -31.43 -3.86
CA LEU A 227 3.58 -30.38 -3.97
C LEU A 227 4.29 -30.55 -5.30
N GLU A 228 4.26 -29.55 -6.17
CA GLU A 228 4.95 -29.57 -7.45
C GLU A 228 5.95 -28.43 -7.54
N LEU A 229 7.13 -28.70 -8.09
CA LEU A 229 8.18 -27.75 -8.34
C LEU A 229 8.53 -27.75 -9.84
N LYS A 230 8.43 -26.59 -10.49
CA LYS A 230 8.77 -26.40 -11.90
C LYS A 230 9.69 -25.20 -12.10
N LYS A 231 10.53 -25.27 -13.12
CA LYS A 231 11.23 -24.10 -13.64
C LYS A 231 10.27 -23.29 -14.50
N GLN A 232 9.89 -22.09 -14.06
CA GLN A 232 8.98 -21.22 -14.82
C GLN A 232 9.72 -20.43 -15.88
N SER A 233 10.95 -19.99 -15.56
CA SER A 233 11.84 -19.27 -16.46
C SER A 233 13.31 -19.52 -16.10
N GLU A 234 14.24 -18.90 -16.84
CA GLU A 234 15.67 -18.95 -16.50
C GLU A 234 16.02 -18.24 -15.19
N GLN A 235 15.09 -17.49 -14.62
CA GLN A 235 15.32 -16.68 -13.42
C GLN A 235 14.38 -17.01 -12.26
N GLU A 236 13.34 -17.83 -12.48
CA GLU A 236 12.26 -18.02 -11.52
C GLU A 236 11.76 -19.46 -11.49
N LEU A 237 11.53 -19.98 -10.29
CA LEU A 237 10.86 -21.25 -10.02
C LEU A 237 9.39 -21.01 -9.68
N LEU A 238 8.55 -21.98 -10.05
CA LEU A 238 7.15 -22.04 -9.67
C LEU A 238 6.92 -23.24 -8.76
N PHE A 239 6.35 -22.99 -7.61
CA PHE A 239 5.85 -23.99 -6.69
C PHE A 239 4.33 -24.02 -6.76
N SER A 240 3.76 -25.20 -6.70
CA SER A 240 2.32 -25.36 -6.50
C SER A 240 2.01 -26.36 -5.41
N VAL A 241 1.03 -26.05 -4.57
CA VAL A 241 0.42 -26.99 -3.63
C VAL A 241 -1.03 -27.14 -4.04
N THR A 242 -1.36 -28.35 -4.53
CA THR A 242 -2.69 -28.69 -5.02
C THR A 242 -3.30 -29.73 -4.10
N ASP A 243 -4.53 -29.48 -3.63
CA ASP A 243 -5.30 -30.43 -2.84
C ASP A 243 -6.62 -30.79 -3.52
N THR A 244 -7.20 -31.92 -3.15
CA THR A 244 -8.51 -32.39 -3.61
C THR A 244 -9.57 -32.22 -2.53
N GLY A 245 -9.42 -31.22 -1.66
CA GLY A 245 -10.30 -30.94 -0.54
C GLY A 245 -11.56 -30.16 -0.90
N CYS A 246 -12.12 -29.47 0.08
CA CYS A 246 -13.37 -28.72 -0.09
C CYS A 246 -13.25 -27.46 -0.96
N GLY A 247 -12.03 -27.03 -1.30
CA GLY A 247 -11.79 -25.82 -2.08
C GLY A 247 -12.08 -24.52 -1.32
N ILE A 248 -11.89 -23.39 -1.99
CA ILE A 248 -12.11 -22.05 -1.46
C ILE A 248 -13.12 -21.31 -2.33
N PRO A 249 -14.25 -20.85 -1.76
CA PRO A 249 -15.25 -20.07 -2.49
C PRO A 249 -14.65 -18.82 -3.15
N LYS A 250 -15.09 -18.50 -4.37
CA LYS A 250 -14.52 -17.41 -5.18
C LYS A 250 -14.56 -16.04 -4.49
N ASP A 251 -15.63 -15.77 -3.75
CA ASP A 251 -15.81 -14.55 -2.96
C ASP A 251 -14.82 -14.42 -1.79
N LYS A 252 -14.29 -15.53 -1.29
CA LYS A 252 -13.32 -15.57 -0.20
C LYS A 252 -11.86 -15.61 -0.67
N GLN A 253 -11.60 -15.97 -1.92
CA GLN A 253 -10.22 -16.13 -2.43
C GLN A 253 -9.35 -14.86 -2.32
N ALA A 254 -9.94 -13.66 -2.43
CA ALA A 254 -9.22 -12.42 -2.27
C ALA A 254 -8.86 -12.12 -0.80
N ALA A 255 -9.59 -12.68 0.14
CA ALA A 255 -9.44 -12.41 1.57
C ALA A 255 -8.54 -13.41 2.32
N ILE A 256 -8.28 -14.60 1.76
CA ILE A 256 -7.55 -15.68 2.47
C ILE A 256 -6.12 -15.32 2.90
N PHE A 257 -5.51 -14.32 2.28
CA PHE A 257 -4.19 -13.80 2.67
C PHE A 257 -4.28 -12.67 3.70
N GLN A 258 -5.50 -12.21 4.05
CA GLN A 258 -5.70 -11.25 5.12
C GLN A 258 -5.48 -11.93 6.48
N ARG A 259 -5.07 -11.13 7.46
CA ARG A 259 -4.79 -11.63 8.82
C ARG A 259 -6.06 -12.05 9.53
N PHE A 260 -5.99 -13.19 10.24
CA PHE A 260 -7.08 -13.79 11.00
C PHE A 260 -8.29 -14.22 10.15
N GLU A 261 -8.16 -14.20 8.83
CA GLU A 261 -9.23 -14.69 7.97
C GLU A 261 -9.31 -16.21 8.03
N LYS A 262 -10.51 -16.71 8.23
CA LYS A 262 -10.81 -18.13 8.29
C LYS A 262 -11.99 -18.43 7.37
N LEU A 263 -11.96 -19.55 6.65
CA LEU A 263 -13.07 -19.98 5.82
C LEU A 263 -14.34 -20.26 6.64
N ASN A 264 -14.16 -20.80 7.85
CA ASN A 264 -15.21 -21.03 8.84
C ASN A 264 -14.70 -20.59 10.22
N GLU A 265 -15.56 -20.02 11.06
CA GLU A 265 -15.23 -19.62 12.44
C GLU A 265 -14.69 -20.79 13.31
N ASN A 266 -15.15 -22.02 13.02
CA ASN A 266 -14.74 -23.23 13.71
C ASN A 266 -13.46 -23.88 13.12
N ALA A 267 -12.86 -23.30 12.06
CA ALA A 267 -11.63 -23.85 11.48
C ALA A 267 -10.47 -23.68 12.45
N GLN A 268 -9.81 -24.80 12.83
CA GLN A 268 -8.63 -24.77 13.66
C GLN A 268 -7.50 -23.96 12.99
N GLY A 269 -6.89 -23.05 13.75
CA GLY A 269 -5.73 -22.27 13.33
C GLY A 269 -5.89 -20.77 13.58
N SER A 270 -4.76 -20.06 13.57
CA SER A 270 -4.67 -18.63 13.89
C SER A 270 -5.20 -17.69 12.79
N GLY A 271 -5.33 -18.18 11.55
CA GLY A 271 -5.59 -17.31 10.39
C GLY A 271 -4.39 -16.41 10.02
N LEU A 272 -3.20 -16.68 10.57
CA LEU A 272 -1.98 -15.93 10.29
C LEU A 272 -1.05 -16.61 9.28
N GLY A 273 -1.16 -17.93 9.11
CA GLY A 273 -0.22 -18.72 8.31
C GLY A 273 -0.08 -18.24 6.85
N LEU A 274 -1.19 -17.98 6.14
CA LEU A 274 -1.15 -17.52 4.75
C LEU A 274 -0.62 -16.08 4.62
N SER A 275 -0.94 -15.20 5.55
CA SER A 275 -0.40 -13.83 5.56
C SER A 275 1.11 -13.82 5.84
N ILE A 276 1.61 -14.72 6.68
CA ILE A 276 3.06 -14.92 6.90
C ILE A 276 3.71 -15.47 5.63
N CYS A 277 3.10 -16.46 4.96
CA CYS A 277 3.60 -16.97 3.68
C CYS A 277 3.73 -15.84 2.65
N GLN A 278 2.73 -14.99 2.53
CA GLN A 278 2.76 -13.86 1.61
C GLN A 278 3.92 -12.92 1.91
N LEU A 279 4.09 -12.52 3.17
CA LEU A 279 5.18 -11.63 3.57
C LEU A 279 6.57 -12.23 3.33
N ILE A 280 6.75 -13.53 3.63
CA ILE A 280 8.01 -14.21 3.36
C ILE A 280 8.31 -14.23 1.86
N ILE A 281 7.34 -14.64 1.04
CA ILE A 281 7.52 -14.75 -0.41
C ILE A 281 7.76 -13.37 -1.04
N GLU A 282 7.02 -12.33 -0.65
CA GLU A 282 7.26 -10.96 -1.10
C GLU A 282 8.66 -10.45 -0.73
N HIS A 283 9.13 -10.79 0.48
CA HIS A 283 10.47 -10.40 0.93
C HIS A 283 11.59 -11.06 0.13
N ILE A 284 11.39 -12.31 -0.31
CA ILE A 284 12.35 -13.02 -1.19
C ILE A 284 12.24 -12.55 -2.65
N GLY A 285 11.28 -11.69 -2.99
CA GLY A 285 11.07 -11.16 -4.35
C GLY A 285 10.19 -12.04 -5.23
N GLY A 286 9.45 -12.99 -4.64
CA GLY A 286 8.43 -13.79 -5.30
C GLY A 286 7.01 -13.23 -5.14
N ARG A 287 6.03 -14.00 -5.55
CA ARG A 287 4.61 -13.74 -5.33
C ARG A 287 3.88 -15.03 -4.98
N ILE A 288 2.79 -14.94 -4.22
CA ILE A 288 1.93 -16.08 -3.86
C ILE A 288 0.48 -15.76 -4.23
N TRP A 289 -0.26 -16.74 -4.74
CA TRP A 289 -1.67 -16.60 -5.10
C TRP A 289 -2.38 -17.96 -5.12
N ILE A 290 -3.70 -17.93 -5.20
CA ILE A 290 -4.53 -19.11 -5.43
C ILE A 290 -4.99 -19.15 -6.90
N ASP A 291 -5.12 -20.35 -7.46
CA ASP A 291 -5.69 -20.56 -8.79
C ASP A 291 -7.23 -20.41 -8.73
N PRO A 292 -7.80 -19.34 -9.34
CA PRO A 292 -9.24 -19.08 -9.27
C PRO A 292 -10.08 -20.05 -10.13
N ASP A 293 -9.45 -20.74 -11.07
CA ASP A 293 -10.11 -21.59 -12.04
C ASP A 293 -10.03 -23.09 -11.67
N TYR A 294 -9.25 -23.43 -10.65
CA TYR A 294 -9.16 -24.80 -10.17
C TYR A 294 -10.40 -25.15 -9.32
N THR A 295 -11.11 -26.22 -9.71
CA THR A 295 -12.38 -26.64 -9.10
C THR A 295 -12.30 -27.99 -8.38
N GLY A 296 -11.17 -28.68 -8.43
CA GLY A 296 -11.00 -30.01 -7.81
C GLY A 296 -10.61 -29.96 -6.32
N GLY A 297 -10.58 -28.80 -5.71
CA GLY A 297 -10.09 -28.51 -4.37
C GLY A 297 -9.47 -27.10 -4.34
N SER A 298 -8.30 -26.94 -3.73
CA SER A 298 -7.54 -25.68 -3.78
C SER A 298 -6.19 -25.90 -4.47
N ARG A 299 -5.71 -24.85 -5.15
CA ARG A 299 -4.38 -24.83 -5.74
C ARG A 299 -3.72 -23.51 -5.43
N PHE A 300 -2.68 -23.57 -4.61
CA PHE A 300 -1.83 -22.41 -4.30
C PHE A 300 -0.58 -22.44 -5.16
N PHE A 301 -0.22 -21.27 -5.67
CA PHE A 301 1.03 -21.06 -6.38
C PHE A 301 1.89 -20.05 -5.64
N PHE A 302 3.20 -20.24 -5.68
CA PHE A 302 4.14 -19.16 -5.40
C PHE A 302 5.38 -19.26 -6.27
N THR A 303 6.01 -18.11 -6.52
CA THR A 303 7.26 -18.04 -7.26
C THR A 303 8.42 -17.73 -6.35
N HIS A 304 9.61 -18.12 -6.77
CA HIS A 304 10.87 -17.85 -6.09
C HIS A 304 11.95 -17.52 -7.12
N PRO A 305 12.63 -16.37 -7.03
CA PRO A 305 13.75 -16.07 -7.92
C PRO A 305 14.93 -17.01 -7.64
N LEU A 306 15.69 -17.42 -8.68
CA LEU A 306 16.87 -18.27 -8.52
C LEU A 306 18.00 -17.56 -7.77
N GLN A 307 18.10 -16.24 -7.94
CA GLN A 307 19.05 -15.37 -7.24
C GLN A 307 18.28 -14.27 -6.53
N GLN A 308 18.67 -13.96 -5.32
CA GLN A 308 18.05 -12.85 -4.59
C GLN A 308 18.31 -11.52 -5.33
N PRO A 309 17.29 -10.66 -5.50
CA PRO A 309 17.51 -9.31 -5.99
C PRO A 309 18.49 -8.63 -5.05
N GLN A 310 19.66 -8.21 -5.57
CA GLN A 310 20.63 -7.46 -4.76
C GLN A 310 19.88 -6.26 -4.17
N PRO A 311 19.98 -6.04 -2.84
CA PRO A 311 19.40 -4.84 -2.24
C PRO A 311 19.97 -3.65 -3.00
N ALA A 312 19.09 -2.81 -3.56
CA ALA A 312 19.49 -1.60 -4.27
C ALA A 312 20.48 -0.87 -3.37
N LYS A 313 21.77 -0.82 -3.80
CA LYS A 313 22.85 -0.15 -3.08
C LYS A 313 22.30 1.21 -2.68
N GLY A 314 22.20 1.44 -1.37
CA GLY A 314 21.58 2.61 -0.78
C GLY A 314 21.94 3.86 -1.56
N ARG A 315 20.95 4.62 -1.99
CA ARG A 315 21.14 6.03 -2.26
C ARG A 315 21.79 6.59 -1.00
N LYS A 316 23.10 6.86 -1.09
CA LYS A 316 23.77 7.73 -0.13
C LYS A 316 22.88 8.98 -0.07
N GLU A 317 22.30 9.22 1.08
CA GLU A 317 21.85 10.55 1.44
C GLU A 317 23.08 11.44 1.27
N SER A 318 23.14 12.14 0.16
CA SER A 318 24.05 13.26 0.00
C SER A 318 23.52 14.33 0.93
N GLU A 319 24.28 14.54 2.01
CA GLU A 319 24.27 15.74 2.83
C GLU A 319 24.07 17.00 1.95
N VAL A 320 23.01 17.78 2.20
CA VAL A 320 23.07 19.24 2.31
C VAL A 320 22.07 19.69 3.40
#